data_2c4bb5e71b927442c103709d224539d0
#
_entry.id   2c4bb5e71b927442c103709d224539d0
#
_cell.length_a   1.000
_cell.length_b   1.000
_cell.length_c   1.000
_cell.angle_alpha   90.00
_cell.angle_beta   90.00
_cell.angle_gamma   90.00
#
_symmetry.space_group_name_H-M   'P 1'
#
loop_
_entity.id
_entity.type
_entity.pdbx_description
1 polymer ?
#
loop_
_entity_poly.entity_id
_entity_poly.type
_entity_poly.pdbx_seq_one_letter_code
_entity_poly.pdbx_strand_id
1 'polypeptide(L)'
;YEGSGIMFLSTFIILILYSKFIFYQFDTLESFLAIILCCSAITIAEAMSIKGSDNISIPLTAFFFIEIFNILNIENFIIGFSFVIILITIVLFYFYKKKHLLLDGFLSSTLMAGLILGFGGLQYVLPIAIFFILSTLLSKIGPKNLLKSKSGRNANQVFANGGVGLVLCIFNHFYQLELIYIMFLASIAAANSDTWATEIGKLSRARPIDIISGRSLNKGESLSL
;
A
#
# COMPACT_ATOMS: atom_id res chain seq x y z
N TYR A 1 -11.37 -5.40 -17.23
CA TYR A 1 -12.22 -5.74 -16.07
C TYR A 1 -12.77 -7.17 -16.12
N GLU A 2 -13.00 -7.75 -17.33
CA GLU A 2 -13.51 -9.12 -17.47
C GLU A 2 -12.47 -10.14 -16.97
N GLY A 3 -11.20 -9.96 -17.26
CA GLY A 3 -10.11 -10.84 -16.80
C GLY A 3 -10.00 -10.89 -15.28
N SER A 4 -10.05 -9.74 -14.60
CA SER A 4 -9.97 -9.68 -13.13
C SER A 4 -11.19 -10.34 -12.46
N GLY A 5 -12.39 -10.27 -13.08
CA GLY A 5 -13.57 -10.99 -12.59
C GLY A 5 -13.41 -12.51 -12.70
N ILE A 6 -12.87 -12.98 -13.82
CA ILE A 6 -12.57 -14.41 -14.04
C ILE A 6 -11.49 -14.88 -13.07
N MET A 7 -10.44 -14.07 -12.84
CA MET A 7 -9.38 -14.36 -11.89
C MET A 7 -9.92 -14.52 -10.47
N PHE A 8 -10.78 -13.61 -10.03
CA PHE A 8 -11.42 -13.71 -8.72
C PHE A 8 -12.22 -15.00 -8.57
N LEU A 9 -13.10 -15.29 -9.55
CA LEU A 9 -13.96 -16.48 -9.50
C LEU A 9 -13.16 -17.79 -9.55
N SER A 10 -12.16 -17.90 -10.42
CA SER A 10 -11.33 -19.10 -10.52
C SER A 10 -10.53 -19.33 -9.25
N THR A 11 -9.92 -18.28 -8.69
CA THR A 11 -9.17 -18.35 -7.41
C THR A 11 -10.11 -18.72 -6.27
N PHE A 12 -11.32 -18.17 -6.24
CA PHE A 12 -12.31 -18.47 -5.22
C PHE A 12 -12.73 -19.95 -5.25
N ILE A 13 -13.00 -20.48 -6.43
CA ILE A 13 -13.34 -21.91 -6.59
C ILE A 13 -12.17 -22.80 -6.15
N ILE A 14 -10.95 -22.48 -6.58
CA ILE A 14 -9.75 -23.25 -6.21
C ILE A 14 -9.54 -23.24 -4.69
N LEU A 15 -9.64 -22.09 -4.04
CA LEU A 15 -9.43 -21.98 -2.59
C LEU A 15 -10.54 -22.70 -1.79
N ILE A 16 -11.79 -22.66 -2.24
CA ILE A 16 -12.87 -23.42 -1.62
C ILE A 16 -12.62 -24.93 -1.76
N LEU A 17 -12.25 -25.39 -2.95
CA LEU A 17 -11.97 -26.81 -3.15
C LEU A 17 -10.78 -27.26 -2.32
N TYR A 18 -9.71 -26.48 -2.32
CA TYR A 18 -8.50 -26.77 -1.55
C TYR A 18 -8.79 -26.85 -0.06
N SER A 19 -9.55 -25.91 0.50
CA SER A 19 -9.89 -25.89 1.92
C SER A 19 -10.76 -27.07 2.34
N LYS A 20 -11.74 -27.46 1.54
CA LYS A 20 -12.59 -28.63 1.80
C LYS A 20 -11.80 -29.95 1.75
N PHE A 21 -10.85 -30.09 0.82
CA PHE A 21 -10.09 -31.31 0.64
C PHE A 21 -8.93 -31.47 1.63
N ILE A 22 -8.31 -30.38 2.10
CA ILE A 22 -7.08 -30.43 2.89
C ILE A 22 -7.32 -30.11 4.36
N PHE A 23 -8.17 -29.16 4.69
CA PHE A 23 -8.32 -28.68 6.07
C PHE A 23 -9.58 -29.17 6.81
N TYR A 24 -10.52 -29.83 6.18
CA TYR A 24 -11.79 -30.32 6.75
C TYR A 24 -12.59 -29.31 7.63
N GLN A 25 -12.19 -28.03 7.66
CA GLN A 25 -12.71 -26.98 8.55
C GLN A 25 -13.16 -25.77 7.72
N PHE A 26 -14.24 -25.90 6.95
CA PHE A 26 -14.70 -24.83 6.07
C PHE A 26 -16.11 -24.33 6.38
N ASP A 27 -16.58 -24.50 7.60
CA ASP A 27 -17.96 -24.19 7.95
C ASP A 27 -18.15 -22.91 8.77
N THR A 28 -17.10 -22.06 8.87
CA THR A 28 -17.17 -20.82 9.65
C THR A 28 -17.17 -19.57 8.76
N LEU A 29 -17.82 -18.51 9.26
CA LEU A 29 -17.81 -17.18 8.62
C LEU A 29 -16.38 -16.66 8.42
N GLU A 30 -15.52 -16.92 9.37
CA GLU A 30 -14.12 -16.49 9.38
C GLU A 30 -13.33 -17.08 8.23
N SER A 31 -13.48 -18.37 7.97
CA SER A 31 -12.83 -19.05 6.85
C SER A 31 -13.32 -18.49 5.51
N PHE A 32 -14.59 -18.18 5.40
CA PHE A 32 -15.16 -17.58 4.19
C PHE A 32 -14.62 -16.16 3.95
N LEU A 33 -14.51 -15.35 5.01
CA LEU A 33 -13.90 -14.00 4.93
C LEU A 33 -12.42 -14.06 4.53
N ALA A 34 -11.65 -15.01 5.08
CA ALA A 34 -10.26 -15.21 4.73
C ALA A 34 -10.08 -15.49 3.23
N ILE A 35 -10.91 -16.37 2.66
CA ILE A 35 -10.88 -16.66 1.22
C ILE A 35 -11.23 -15.43 0.39
N ILE A 36 -12.29 -14.70 0.73
CA ILE A 36 -12.67 -13.50 -0.01
C ILE A 36 -11.52 -12.48 0.00
N LEU A 37 -10.87 -12.28 1.14
CA LEU A 37 -9.75 -11.35 1.26
C LEU A 37 -8.54 -11.82 0.43
N CYS A 38 -8.21 -13.11 0.48
CA CYS A 38 -7.14 -13.69 -0.31
C CYS A 38 -7.41 -13.55 -1.82
N CYS A 39 -8.62 -13.91 -2.27
CA CYS A 39 -9.04 -13.76 -3.67
C CYS A 39 -8.98 -12.30 -4.13
N SER A 40 -9.44 -11.37 -3.28
CA SER A 40 -9.41 -9.94 -3.57
C SER A 40 -7.96 -9.44 -3.71
N ALA A 41 -7.07 -9.83 -2.81
CA ALA A 41 -5.65 -9.44 -2.85
C ALA A 41 -4.94 -9.99 -4.09
N ILE A 42 -5.16 -11.26 -4.43
CA ILE A 42 -4.61 -11.92 -5.63
C ILE A 42 -5.12 -11.22 -6.90
N THR A 43 -6.41 -10.92 -6.97
CA THR A 43 -7.01 -10.20 -8.10
C THR A 43 -6.44 -8.79 -8.24
N ILE A 44 -6.21 -8.08 -7.13
CA ILE A 44 -5.54 -6.78 -7.15
C ILE A 44 -4.11 -6.90 -7.68
N ALA A 45 -3.36 -7.91 -7.23
CA ALA A 45 -1.99 -8.15 -7.68
C ALA A 45 -1.95 -8.45 -9.20
N GLU A 46 -2.89 -9.24 -9.70
CA GLU A 46 -3.05 -9.50 -11.15
C GLU A 46 -3.36 -8.20 -11.91
N ALA A 47 -4.37 -7.44 -11.46
CA ALA A 47 -4.80 -6.20 -12.12
C ALA A 47 -3.71 -5.10 -12.16
N MET A 48 -2.72 -5.17 -11.28
CA MET A 48 -1.56 -4.26 -11.23
C MET A 48 -0.37 -4.77 -12.01
N SER A 49 -0.37 -6.02 -12.44
CA SER A 49 0.78 -6.68 -13.09
C SER A 49 1.03 -6.13 -14.49
N ILE A 50 2.31 -5.97 -14.83
CA ILE A 50 2.76 -5.43 -16.12
C ILE A 50 3.77 -6.40 -16.74
N LYS A 51 3.60 -6.74 -18.00
CA LYS A 51 4.58 -7.51 -18.81
C LYS A 51 5.03 -8.84 -18.18
N GLY A 52 4.10 -9.63 -17.63
CA GLY A 52 4.43 -10.95 -17.07
C GLY A 52 4.91 -10.92 -15.61
N SER A 53 4.83 -9.77 -14.91
CA SER A 53 5.13 -9.70 -13.47
C SER A 53 4.08 -10.43 -12.60
N ASP A 54 2.94 -10.77 -13.17
CA ASP A 54 1.89 -11.63 -12.58
C ASP A 54 2.44 -12.99 -12.13
N ASN A 55 3.39 -13.57 -12.87
CA ASN A 55 4.04 -14.83 -12.50
C ASN A 55 4.78 -14.78 -11.16
N ILE A 56 5.11 -13.60 -10.66
CA ILE A 56 5.77 -13.39 -9.35
C ILE A 56 4.78 -12.77 -8.36
N SER A 57 4.05 -11.74 -8.77
CA SER A 57 3.19 -10.98 -7.84
C SER A 57 2.02 -11.82 -7.32
N ILE A 58 1.41 -12.66 -8.16
CA ILE A 58 0.30 -13.54 -7.76
C ILE A 58 0.72 -14.57 -6.71
N PRO A 59 1.74 -15.44 -6.97
CA PRO A 59 2.17 -16.42 -5.97
C PRO A 59 2.67 -15.78 -4.68
N LEU A 60 3.39 -14.67 -4.78
CA LEU A 60 3.91 -13.95 -3.62
C LEU A 60 2.78 -13.34 -2.77
N THR A 61 1.77 -12.76 -3.40
CA THR A 61 0.59 -12.23 -2.70
C THR A 61 -0.20 -13.36 -2.03
N ALA A 62 -0.42 -14.47 -2.73
CA ALA A 62 -1.09 -15.63 -2.17
C ALA A 62 -0.34 -16.18 -0.95
N PHE A 63 0.98 -16.36 -1.06
CA PHE A 63 1.83 -16.80 0.05
C PHE A 63 1.69 -15.89 1.28
N PHE A 64 1.82 -14.58 1.10
CA PHE A 64 1.75 -13.64 2.21
C PHE A 64 0.37 -13.60 2.88
N PHE A 65 -0.72 -13.68 2.10
CA PHE A 65 -2.06 -13.69 2.70
C PHE A 65 -2.37 -15.01 3.41
N ILE A 66 -1.90 -16.14 2.91
CA ILE A 66 -1.99 -17.42 3.62
C ILE A 66 -1.22 -17.35 4.94
N GLU A 67 0.00 -16.79 4.92
CA GLU A 67 0.81 -16.60 6.12
C GLU A 67 0.13 -15.69 7.15
N ILE A 68 -0.43 -14.56 6.71
CA ILE A 68 -1.22 -13.66 7.58
C ILE A 68 -2.35 -14.42 8.26
N PHE A 69 -3.07 -15.27 7.55
CA PHE A 69 -4.18 -16.02 8.13
C PHE A 69 -3.73 -17.12 9.08
N ASN A 70 -2.55 -17.74 8.85
CA ASN A 70 -1.93 -18.65 9.79
C ASN A 70 -1.57 -17.97 11.12
N ILE A 71 -1.01 -16.72 11.03
CA ILE A 71 -0.63 -15.90 12.18
C ILE A 71 -1.84 -15.48 13.00
N LEU A 72 -2.91 -15.02 12.33
CA LEU A 72 -4.06 -14.37 12.97
C LEU A 72 -4.95 -15.35 13.74
N ASN A 73 -4.65 -16.65 13.75
CA ASN A 73 -5.49 -17.68 14.38
C ASN A 73 -6.96 -17.44 14.00
N ILE A 74 -7.38 -17.95 12.84
CA ILE A 74 -8.55 -17.58 12.04
C ILE A 74 -9.81 -17.26 12.86
N GLU A 75 -10.03 -17.96 13.98
CA GLU A 75 -11.27 -17.90 14.74
C GLU A 75 -11.51 -16.58 15.50
N ASN A 76 -10.48 -15.81 15.87
CA ASN A 76 -10.65 -14.66 16.75
C ASN A 76 -10.30 -13.30 16.13
N PHE A 77 -9.44 -13.25 15.12
CA PHE A 77 -8.89 -11.97 14.62
C PHE A 77 -9.33 -11.60 13.20
N ILE A 78 -9.79 -12.56 12.40
CA ILE A 78 -10.12 -12.31 10.99
C ILE A 78 -11.28 -11.29 10.84
N ILE A 79 -12.25 -11.30 11.72
CA ILE A 79 -13.37 -10.35 11.71
C ILE A 79 -12.84 -8.93 11.96
N GLY A 80 -12.01 -8.77 12.99
CA GLY A 80 -11.37 -7.48 13.28
C GLY A 80 -10.47 -6.99 12.15
N PHE A 81 -9.66 -7.88 11.59
CA PHE A 81 -8.83 -7.59 10.41
C PHE A 81 -9.68 -7.17 9.22
N SER A 82 -10.75 -7.92 8.93
CA SER A 82 -11.68 -7.61 7.83
C SER A 82 -12.34 -6.24 8.01
N PHE A 83 -12.77 -5.93 9.22
CA PHE A 83 -13.38 -4.63 9.53
C PHE A 83 -12.40 -3.49 9.30
N VAL A 84 -11.17 -3.60 9.80
CA VAL A 84 -10.15 -2.55 9.67
C VAL A 84 -9.74 -2.38 8.21
N ILE A 85 -9.52 -3.46 7.44
CA ILE A 85 -9.13 -3.34 6.04
C ILE A 85 -10.25 -2.77 5.17
N ILE A 86 -11.51 -3.09 5.46
CA ILE A 86 -12.67 -2.48 4.80
C ILE A 86 -12.69 -0.98 5.07
N LEU A 87 -12.51 -0.56 6.33
CA LEU A 87 -12.47 0.86 6.70
C LEU A 87 -11.34 1.60 5.96
N ILE A 88 -10.14 1.04 5.94
CA ILE A 88 -9.00 1.60 5.19
C ILE A 88 -9.34 1.70 3.70
N THR A 89 -9.93 0.66 3.12
CA THR A 89 -10.31 0.64 1.69
C THR A 89 -11.35 1.72 1.37
N ILE A 90 -12.34 1.94 2.24
CA ILE A 90 -13.33 3.02 2.09
C ILE A 90 -12.63 4.39 2.10
N VAL A 91 -11.70 4.63 3.02
CA VAL A 91 -10.92 5.88 3.09
C VAL A 91 -10.08 6.07 1.82
N LEU A 92 -9.37 5.04 1.37
CA LEU A 92 -8.58 5.09 0.13
C LEU A 92 -9.46 5.31 -1.10
N PHE A 93 -10.64 4.69 -1.15
CA PHE A 93 -11.63 4.91 -2.22
C PHE A 93 -12.13 6.36 -2.25
N TYR A 94 -12.37 6.97 -1.09
CA TYR A 94 -12.67 8.40 -1.02
C TYR A 94 -11.55 9.25 -1.63
N PHE A 95 -10.27 8.97 -1.33
CA PHE A 95 -9.13 9.67 -1.93
C PHE A 95 -9.00 9.41 -3.44
N TYR A 96 -9.33 8.22 -3.91
CA TYR A 96 -9.42 7.90 -5.33
C TYR A 96 -10.50 8.74 -6.03
N LYS A 97 -11.72 8.79 -5.46
CA LYS A 97 -12.81 9.64 -6.00
C LYS A 97 -12.46 11.11 -6.03
N LYS A 98 -11.66 11.58 -5.09
CA LYS A 98 -11.14 12.96 -5.04
C LYS A 98 -9.92 13.19 -5.95
N LYS A 99 -9.53 12.20 -6.78
CA LYS A 99 -8.38 12.24 -7.70
C LYS A 99 -7.02 12.47 -7.02
N HIS A 100 -6.89 12.10 -5.75
CA HIS A 100 -5.60 12.08 -5.03
C HIS A 100 -4.83 10.80 -5.27
N LEU A 101 -5.53 9.73 -5.67
CA LEU A 101 -4.98 8.46 -6.13
C LEU A 101 -5.50 8.20 -7.55
N LEU A 102 -4.67 7.61 -8.40
CA LEU A 102 -5.10 6.93 -9.62
C LEU A 102 -5.63 5.55 -9.25
N LEU A 103 -6.22 4.82 -10.19
CA LEU A 103 -6.77 3.49 -9.94
C LEU A 103 -5.68 2.51 -9.48
N ASP A 104 -4.54 2.50 -10.16
CA ASP A 104 -3.37 1.69 -9.80
C ASP A 104 -2.79 2.09 -8.44
N GLY A 105 -2.78 3.39 -8.12
CA GLY A 105 -2.40 3.91 -6.81
C GLY A 105 -3.37 3.49 -5.69
N PHE A 106 -4.68 3.47 -5.96
CA PHE A 106 -5.68 2.97 -5.03
C PHE A 106 -5.51 1.47 -4.76
N LEU A 107 -5.37 0.67 -5.82
CA LEU A 107 -5.19 -0.77 -5.72
C LEU A 107 -3.90 -1.13 -4.96
N SER A 108 -2.77 -0.48 -5.31
CA SER A 108 -1.49 -0.71 -4.62
C SER A 108 -1.52 -0.29 -3.16
N SER A 109 -2.17 0.83 -2.84
CA SER A 109 -2.33 1.28 -1.44
C SER A 109 -3.18 0.30 -0.63
N THR A 110 -4.24 -0.25 -1.21
CA THR A 110 -5.11 -1.23 -0.55
C THR A 110 -4.35 -2.55 -0.29
N LEU A 111 -3.62 -3.05 -1.28
CA LEU A 111 -2.82 -4.26 -1.14
C LEU A 111 -1.71 -4.07 -0.08
N MET A 112 -0.97 -2.97 -0.17
CA MET A 112 0.08 -2.64 0.81
C MET A 112 -0.48 -2.49 2.23
N ALA A 113 -1.62 -1.84 2.40
CA ALA A 113 -2.27 -1.68 3.70
C ALA A 113 -2.69 -3.03 4.29
N GLY A 114 -3.20 -3.96 3.47
CA GLY A 114 -3.54 -5.32 3.90
C GLY A 114 -2.33 -6.10 4.40
N LEU A 115 -1.23 -6.04 3.66
CA LEU A 115 0.02 -6.70 4.06
C LEU A 115 0.61 -6.09 5.34
N ILE A 116 0.68 -4.76 5.42
CA ILE A 116 1.22 -4.08 6.62
C ILE A 116 0.33 -4.32 7.85
N LEU A 117 -1.00 -4.29 7.68
CA LEU A 117 -1.93 -4.60 8.77
C LEU A 117 -1.75 -6.05 9.25
N GLY A 118 -1.61 -6.99 8.32
CA GLY A 118 -1.48 -8.41 8.63
C GLY A 118 -0.19 -8.75 9.36
N PHE A 119 0.95 -8.27 8.87
CA PHE A 119 2.26 -8.57 9.47
C PHE A 119 2.63 -7.68 10.65
N GLY A 120 2.22 -6.41 10.63
CA GLY A 120 2.66 -5.41 11.62
C GLY A 120 1.56 -4.87 12.53
N GLY A 121 0.29 -5.13 12.20
CA GLY A 121 -0.81 -4.57 12.98
C GLY A 121 -0.95 -3.05 12.83
N LEU A 122 -1.78 -2.47 13.70
CA LEU A 122 -2.08 -1.04 13.66
C LEU A 122 -0.86 -0.14 13.93
N GLN A 123 0.10 -0.59 14.70
CA GLN A 123 1.32 0.17 15.00
C GLN A 123 2.15 0.50 13.74
N TYR A 124 2.11 -0.34 12.71
CA TYR A 124 2.75 -0.09 11.42
C TYR A 124 1.85 0.69 10.46
N VAL A 125 0.54 0.47 10.51
CA VAL A 125 -0.43 1.16 9.64
C VAL A 125 -0.51 2.64 9.98
N LEU A 126 -0.52 3.02 11.27
CA LEU A 126 -0.72 4.40 11.73
C LEU A 126 0.31 5.39 11.18
N PRO A 127 1.64 5.14 11.24
CA PRO A 127 2.64 6.07 10.69
C PRO A 127 2.46 6.31 9.18
N ILE A 128 2.16 5.27 8.40
CA ILE A 128 1.92 5.38 6.96
C ILE A 128 0.62 6.14 6.67
N ALA A 129 -0.44 5.87 7.43
CA ALA A 129 -1.70 6.57 7.28
C ALA A 129 -1.56 8.07 7.58
N ILE A 130 -0.86 8.42 8.67
CA ILE A 130 -0.57 9.80 9.04
C ILE A 130 0.26 10.48 7.94
N PHE A 131 1.33 9.85 7.46
CA PHE A 131 2.12 10.33 6.34
C PHE A 131 1.24 10.62 5.11
N PHE A 132 0.40 9.65 4.71
CA PHE A 132 -0.45 9.78 3.53
C PHE A 132 -1.44 10.94 3.67
N ILE A 133 -2.13 11.06 4.82
CA ILE A 133 -3.11 12.11 5.08
C ILE A 133 -2.45 13.48 5.09
N LEU A 134 -1.37 13.66 5.86
CA LEU A 134 -0.67 14.95 5.99
C LEU A 134 -0.06 15.39 4.65
N SER A 135 0.56 14.49 3.92
CA SER A 135 1.11 14.78 2.59
C SER A 135 0.01 15.15 1.57
N THR A 136 -1.18 14.53 1.69
CA THR A 136 -2.33 14.88 0.85
C THR A 136 -2.92 16.23 1.22
N LEU A 137 -2.97 16.59 2.50
CA LEU A 137 -3.42 17.90 2.96
C LEU A 137 -2.46 18.99 2.51
N LEU A 138 -1.15 18.79 2.70
CA LEU A 138 -0.12 19.73 2.30
C LEU A 138 -0.16 20.03 0.80
N SER A 139 -0.40 19.01 -0.03
CA SER A 139 -0.52 19.19 -1.47
C SER A 139 -1.70 20.06 -1.92
N LYS A 140 -2.67 20.36 -1.03
CA LYS A 140 -3.83 21.23 -1.32
C LYS A 140 -3.57 22.71 -1.01
N ILE A 141 -2.52 23.03 -0.26
CA ILE A 141 -2.25 24.40 0.21
C ILE A 141 -1.66 25.28 -0.89
N GLY A 142 -1.19 24.70 -2.00
CA GLY A 142 -0.56 25.44 -3.09
C GLY A 142 -1.50 26.26 -3.98
N PRO A 143 -0.98 27.27 -4.73
CA PRO A 143 -1.76 28.05 -5.66
C PRO A 143 -2.45 27.17 -6.72
N LYS A 144 -3.71 27.45 -7.02
CA LYS A 144 -4.54 26.64 -7.95
C LYS A 144 -3.91 26.42 -9.32
N ASN A 145 -3.06 27.33 -9.79
CA ASN A 145 -2.37 27.22 -11.07
C ASN A 145 -1.26 26.14 -11.09
N LEU A 146 -0.68 25.82 -9.94
CA LEU A 146 0.28 24.72 -9.77
C LEU A 146 -0.42 23.39 -9.52
N LEU A 147 -1.69 23.41 -9.13
CA LEU A 147 -2.50 22.21 -8.85
C LEU A 147 -3.06 21.57 -10.13
N LYS A 148 -3.13 22.29 -11.24
CA LYS A 148 -3.73 21.80 -12.51
C LYS A 148 -2.96 20.65 -13.17
N SER A 149 -1.70 20.41 -12.82
CA SER A 149 -0.89 19.32 -13.40
C SER A 149 -0.77 18.07 -12.53
N LYS A 150 -1.42 18.03 -11.36
CA LYS A 150 -1.31 16.86 -10.47
C LYS A 150 -2.32 15.80 -10.87
N SER A 151 -1.86 14.80 -11.62
CA SER A 151 -2.47 13.48 -11.59
C SER A 151 -2.34 12.89 -10.16
N GLY A 152 -3.35 12.12 -9.69
CA GLY A 152 -3.26 11.42 -8.41
C GLY A 152 -2.01 10.51 -8.34
N ARG A 153 -1.64 10.09 -7.15
CA ARG A 153 -0.51 9.16 -6.94
C ARG A 153 -0.80 7.83 -7.62
N ASN A 154 0.17 7.34 -8.37
CA ASN A 154 0.15 6.04 -9.03
C ASN A 154 0.83 4.95 -8.17
N ALA A 155 0.79 3.71 -8.64
CA ALA A 155 1.40 2.56 -7.96
C ALA A 155 2.90 2.75 -7.69
N ASN A 156 3.65 3.28 -8.66
CA ASN A 156 5.09 3.50 -8.50
C ASN A 156 5.39 4.45 -7.33
N GLN A 157 4.62 5.52 -7.18
CA GLN A 157 4.76 6.46 -6.07
C GLN A 157 4.36 5.85 -4.72
N VAL A 158 3.35 4.98 -4.71
CA VAL A 158 2.96 4.24 -3.50
C VAL A 158 4.08 3.31 -3.06
N PHE A 159 4.65 2.51 -3.97
CA PHE A 159 5.75 1.61 -3.63
C PHE A 159 7.07 2.34 -3.36
N ALA A 160 7.36 3.45 -4.04
CA ALA A 160 8.55 4.25 -3.74
C ALA A 160 8.52 4.80 -2.29
N ASN A 161 7.35 5.21 -1.82
CA ASN A 161 7.22 5.81 -0.49
C ASN A 161 7.01 4.77 0.64
N GLY A 162 6.35 3.66 0.35
CA GLY A 162 5.97 2.67 1.36
C GLY A 162 6.64 1.31 1.22
N GLY A 163 7.29 1.02 0.09
CA GLY A 163 7.80 -0.32 -0.21
C GLY A 163 8.91 -0.78 0.73
N VAL A 164 9.85 0.10 1.08
CA VAL A 164 10.89 -0.21 2.09
C VAL A 164 10.25 -0.49 3.44
N GLY A 165 9.26 0.33 3.84
CA GLY A 165 8.50 0.10 5.06
C GLY A 165 7.76 -1.25 5.06
N LEU A 166 7.15 -1.64 3.93
CA LEU A 166 6.50 -2.94 3.79
C LEU A 166 7.50 -4.09 3.98
N VAL A 167 8.65 -4.04 3.32
CA VAL A 167 9.71 -5.05 3.45
C VAL A 167 10.16 -5.16 4.91
N LEU A 168 10.45 -4.03 5.57
CA LEU A 168 10.85 -4.01 6.98
C LEU A 168 9.75 -4.56 7.90
N CYS A 169 8.48 -4.26 7.63
CA CYS A 169 7.35 -4.81 8.37
C CYS A 169 7.30 -6.35 8.28
N ILE A 170 7.45 -6.90 7.06
CA ILE A 170 7.52 -8.35 6.84
C ILE A 170 8.73 -8.95 7.55
N PHE A 171 9.92 -8.34 7.44
CA PHE A 171 11.11 -8.80 8.14
C PHE A 171 10.93 -8.80 9.67
N ASN A 172 10.31 -7.76 10.22
CA ASN A 172 10.07 -7.70 11.67
C ASN A 172 9.15 -8.80 12.16
N HIS A 173 8.21 -9.26 11.33
CA HIS A 173 7.37 -10.40 11.66
C HIS A 173 8.20 -11.66 11.92
N PHE A 174 9.19 -11.95 11.06
CA PHE A 174 10.01 -13.16 11.18
C PHE A 174 11.12 -13.05 12.25
N TYR A 175 11.72 -11.89 12.43
CA TYR A 175 12.89 -11.71 13.29
C TYR A 175 12.58 -11.08 14.64
N GLN A 176 11.45 -10.37 14.78
CA GLN A 176 10.97 -9.72 16.01
C GLN A 176 12.02 -8.84 16.72
N LEU A 177 12.76 -8.04 15.93
CA LEU A 177 13.81 -7.15 16.44
C LEU A 177 13.28 -5.70 16.52
N GLU A 178 13.33 -5.09 17.70
CA GLU A 178 12.92 -3.68 17.90
C GLU A 178 13.61 -2.72 16.93
N LEU A 179 14.88 -3.00 16.58
CA LEU A 179 15.63 -2.21 15.60
C LEU A 179 14.94 -2.14 14.26
N ILE A 180 14.28 -3.22 13.81
CA ILE A 180 13.57 -3.23 12.50
C ILE A 180 12.38 -2.27 12.53
N TYR A 181 11.68 -2.16 13.66
CA TYR A 181 10.61 -1.16 13.81
C TYR A 181 11.14 0.27 13.75
N ILE A 182 12.29 0.55 14.37
CA ILE A 182 12.95 1.84 14.27
C ILE A 182 13.36 2.14 12.82
N MET A 183 13.91 1.16 12.10
CA MET A 183 14.25 1.28 10.67
C MET A 183 13.00 1.55 9.83
N PHE A 184 11.87 0.90 10.13
CA PHE A 184 10.59 1.17 9.50
C PHE A 184 10.17 2.63 9.71
N LEU A 185 10.18 3.14 10.94
CA LEU A 185 9.83 4.53 11.23
C LEU A 185 10.76 5.50 10.50
N ALA A 186 12.06 5.21 10.45
CA ALA A 186 13.05 6.02 9.73
C ALA A 186 12.76 6.05 8.22
N SER A 187 12.36 4.92 7.62
CA SER A 187 12.00 4.86 6.19
C SER A 187 10.77 5.73 5.87
N ILE A 188 9.74 5.68 6.73
CA ILE A 188 8.55 6.53 6.57
C ILE A 188 8.88 8.00 6.81
N ALA A 189 9.74 8.32 7.78
CA ALA A 189 10.19 9.68 8.03
C ALA A 189 10.98 10.26 6.84
N ALA A 190 11.83 9.46 6.19
CA ALA A 190 12.57 9.86 4.99
C ALA A 190 11.62 10.16 3.82
N ALA A 191 10.67 9.26 3.53
CA ALA A 191 9.65 9.47 2.49
C ALA A 191 8.79 10.70 2.78
N ASN A 192 8.45 10.93 4.05
CA ASN A 192 7.69 12.10 4.48
C ASN A 192 8.49 13.40 4.26
N SER A 193 9.77 13.41 4.65
CA SER A 193 10.65 14.58 4.50
C SER A 193 10.81 14.96 3.03
N ASP A 194 11.04 13.99 2.14
CA ASP A 194 11.16 14.23 0.70
C ASP A 194 9.87 14.81 0.12
N THR A 195 8.74 14.18 0.44
CA THR A 195 7.42 14.65 -0.03
C THR A 195 7.12 16.06 0.47
N TRP A 196 7.36 16.35 1.75
CA TRP A 196 7.10 17.66 2.33
C TRP A 196 8.06 18.72 1.83
N ALA A 197 9.35 18.41 1.68
CA ALA A 197 10.31 19.31 1.08
C ALA A 197 9.88 19.74 -0.33
N THR A 198 9.42 18.78 -1.14
CA THR A 198 8.89 19.05 -2.48
C THR A 198 7.64 19.94 -2.45
N GLU A 199 6.66 19.64 -1.59
CA GLU A 199 5.42 20.42 -1.53
C GLU A 199 5.64 21.82 -0.94
N ILE A 200 6.43 21.95 0.12
CA ILE A 200 6.78 23.25 0.73
C ILE A 200 7.66 24.06 -0.22
N GLY A 201 8.61 23.42 -0.91
CA GLY A 201 9.46 24.06 -1.90
C GLY A 201 8.65 24.70 -3.06
N LYS A 202 7.56 24.07 -3.49
CA LYS A 202 6.64 24.64 -4.48
C LYS A 202 5.93 25.90 -3.99
N LEU A 203 5.69 26.03 -2.68
CA LEU A 203 5.06 27.21 -2.07
C LEU A 203 6.04 28.38 -1.93
N SER A 204 7.33 28.09 -1.83
CA SER A 204 8.37 29.12 -1.72
C SER A 204 8.38 30.04 -2.96
N ARG A 205 8.54 31.34 -2.75
CA ARG A 205 8.78 32.30 -3.85
C ARG A 205 10.24 32.35 -4.28
N ALA A 206 11.15 31.87 -3.45
CA ALA A 206 12.58 31.83 -3.76
C ALA A 206 12.89 30.78 -4.85
N ARG A 207 13.93 31.03 -5.64
CA ARG A 207 14.48 30.02 -6.54
C ARG A 207 15.27 29.02 -5.74
N PRO A 208 15.13 27.71 -6.04
CA PRO A 208 15.97 26.70 -5.40
C PRO A 208 17.44 26.95 -5.74
N ILE A 209 18.32 26.63 -4.79
CA ILE A 209 19.76 26.74 -4.95
C ILE A 209 20.34 25.34 -4.84
N ASP A 210 21.17 24.97 -5.79
CA ASP A 210 21.97 23.76 -5.70
C ASP A 210 22.99 23.92 -4.59
N ILE A 211 22.94 23.06 -3.59
CA ILE A 211 23.79 23.12 -2.40
C ILE A 211 25.28 22.85 -2.76
N ILE A 212 25.52 22.03 -3.80
CA ILE A 212 26.90 21.65 -4.19
C ILE A 212 27.55 22.77 -5.03
N SER A 213 26.84 23.31 -6.03
CA SER A 213 27.40 24.27 -6.95
C SER A 213 27.09 25.73 -6.62
N GLY A 214 26.18 25.97 -5.65
CA GLY A 214 25.67 27.31 -5.31
C GLY A 214 24.83 27.98 -6.41
N ARG A 215 24.48 27.27 -7.49
CA ARG A 215 23.75 27.83 -8.63
C ARG A 215 22.24 27.86 -8.37
N SER A 216 21.60 28.92 -8.85
CA SER A 216 20.16 29.03 -8.85
C SER A 216 19.56 28.09 -9.91
N LEU A 217 18.63 27.22 -9.50
CA LEU A 217 17.92 26.28 -10.33
C LEU A 217 16.52 26.79 -10.67
N ASN A 218 15.92 26.27 -11.75
CA ASN A 218 14.50 26.49 -12.01
C ASN A 218 13.65 25.55 -11.13
N LYS A 219 12.42 25.99 -10.79
CA LYS A 219 11.52 25.15 -10.00
C LYS A 219 11.17 23.87 -10.76
N GLY A 220 11.51 22.71 -10.18
CA GLY A 220 11.28 21.42 -10.76
C GLY A 220 12.47 20.82 -11.53
N GLU A 221 13.59 21.53 -11.64
CA GLU A 221 14.84 20.92 -12.11
C GLU A 221 15.38 19.97 -11.05
N SER A 222 15.61 18.72 -11.45
CA SER A 222 16.38 17.77 -10.66
C SER A 222 17.86 17.91 -11.00
N LEU A 223 18.73 17.78 -10.01
CA LEU A 223 20.16 17.59 -10.26
C LEU A 223 20.33 16.31 -11.10
N SER A 224 20.74 16.44 -12.35
CA SER A 224 21.33 15.33 -13.09
C SER A 224 22.77 15.20 -12.63
N LEU A 225 23.06 14.17 -11.86
CA LEU A 225 24.43 13.68 -11.65
C LEU A 225 24.99 13.12 -12.94
#